data_4967b1c9fa6caf31e07dd8a46dff5c78
#
_entry.id   4967b1c9fa6caf31e07dd8a46dff5c78
#
_cell.length_a   1.000
_cell.length_b   1.000
_cell.length_c   1.000
_cell.angle_alpha   90.00
_cell.angle_beta   90.00
_cell.angle_gamma   90.00
#
_symmetry.space_group_name_H-M   'P 1'
#
loop_
_entity.id
_entity.type
_entity.pdbx_description
1 polymer ?
#
loop_
_entity_poly.entity_id
_entity_poly.type
_entity_poly.pdbx_seq_one_letter_code
_entity_poly.pdbx_strand_id
1 'polypeptide(L)'
;MAAVLMVHAAVAQADTTADTIAPDDHGAYLSVAFGNGRIYGGNASGYRWMRGRTFEVRAGRQQDEVFGLALPSGWTMRVDFVHYNEGHPDNNHRDGFALQWLAVHRFSPMWTGELGAGPYLSMNTTEIATPTGNTQIDDARLGVLLSAGLRLAVPGPSGTHVRLGYNHVAMHTVHRSDALVLGIGRQFGAAEPAPDVVPDGRLWLGGTFGTSITNMAGTHGAHAGVLEARQYAERWGIGYKFLFEGDDGARVDRRGLAGQLWYVQPVTPRLSMSAGLGPYVAANRRDGNRTATNLLISFQAERALSARTRAIVNFNRIKTFRKTNDRDLFQIGLLRRF
;
A
#
# COMPACT_ATOMS: atom_id res chain seq x y z
N MET A 1 -12.49 7.76 0.88
CA MET A 1 -13.41 7.48 -0.22
C MET A 1 -12.72 6.95 -1.48
N ALA A 2 -11.53 7.41 -1.85
CA ALA A 2 -10.79 6.93 -3.04
C ALA A 2 -10.36 5.43 -2.99
N ALA A 3 -10.01 4.89 -1.83
CA ALA A 3 -9.61 3.49 -1.67
C ALA A 3 -10.76 2.49 -1.99
N VAL A 4 -12.01 2.89 -1.78
CA VAL A 4 -13.19 2.04 -2.07
C VAL A 4 -13.44 1.92 -3.57
N LEU A 5 -13.15 2.96 -4.35
CA LEU A 5 -13.33 2.93 -5.82
C LEU A 5 -12.32 2.00 -6.51
N MET A 6 -11.10 1.85 -5.97
CA MET A 6 -10.10 0.95 -6.56
C MET A 6 -10.50 -0.53 -6.47
N VAL A 7 -11.20 -0.92 -5.41
CA VAL A 7 -11.64 -2.32 -5.22
C VAL A 7 -12.78 -2.68 -6.18
N HIS A 8 -13.70 -1.75 -6.47
CA HIS A 8 -14.82 -2.01 -7.36
C HIS A 8 -14.40 -2.19 -8.83
N ALA A 9 -13.36 -1.47 -9.29
CA ALA A 9 -12.86 -1.62 -10.65
C ALA A 9 -12.19 -2.99 -10.90
N ALA A 10 -11.64 -3.61 -9.86
CA ALA A 10 -11.01 -4.94 -9.96
C ALA A 10 -12.01 -6.11 -9.89
N VAL A 11 -13.21 -5.88 -9.33
CA VAL A 11 -14.21 -6.94 -9.11
C VAL A 11 -15.16 -7.13 -10.30
N ALA A 12 -15.28 -6.15 -11.19
CA ALA A 12 -16.36 -6.10 -12.20
C ALA A 12 -16.19 -6.99 -13.45
N GLN A 13 -15.15 -7.81 -13.57
CA GLN A 13 -15.01 -8.76 -14.70
C GLN A 13 -14.56 -10.15 -14.22
N ALA A 14 -15.45 -10.91 -13.62
CA ALA A 14 -15.29 -12.35 -13.45
C ALA A 14 -16.09 -13.06 -14.55
N ASP A 15 -15.38 -13.77 -15.42
CA ASP A 15 -15.95 -14.71 -16.39
C ASP A 15 -16.76 -15.78 -15.65
N THR A 16 -18.00 -16.01 -16.11
CA THR A 16 -18.95 -16.97 -15.55
C THR A 16 -18.70 -18.38 -16.11
N THR A 17 -17.63 -19.01 -15.72
CA THR A 17 -17.52 -20.48 -15.82
C THR A 17 -17.37 -21.05 -14.41
N ALA A 18 -18.47 -21.61 -13.91
CA ALA A 18 -18.52 -22.26 -12.61
C ALA A 18 -17.81 -23.62 -12.69
N ASP A 19 -16.48 -23.61 -12.65
CA ASP A 19 -15.71 -24.78 -12.28
C ASP A 19 -15.37 -24.69 -10.81
N THR A 20 -15.90 -25.61 -10.02
CA THR A 20 -15.67 -25.77 -8.57
C THR A 20 -14.29 -26.34 -8.25
N ILE A 21 -13.25 -25.91 -8.97
CA ILE A 21 -11.87 -26.19 -8.61
C ILE A 21 -11.54 -25.30 -7.42
N ALA A 22 -11.09 -25.91 -6.33
CA ALA A 22 -10.53 -25.16 -5.20
C ALA A 22 -9.50 -24.18 -5.78
N PRO A 23 -9.59 -22.87 -5.45
CA PRO A 23 -8.69 -21.90 -6.04
C PRO A 23 -7.27 -22.37 -5.74
N ASP A 24 -6.46 -22.46 -6.79
CA ASP A 24 -5.05 -22.70 -6.69
C ASP A 24 -4.47 -21.63 -5.77
N ASP A 25 -4.06 -22.01 -4.57
CA ASP A 25 -3.73 -21.07 -3.49
C ASP A 25 -2.41 -20.29 -3.75
N HIS A 26 -1.80 -20.43 -4.92
CA HIS A 26 -0.48 -19.88 -5.28
C HIS A 26 -0.48 -18.50 -5.92
N GLY A 27 -1.62 -17.85 -6.04
CA GLY A 27 -1.76 -16.58 -6.72
C GLY A 27 -1.58 -15.35 -5.84
N ALA A 28 -1.90 -14.20 -6.43
CA ALA A 28 -1.94 -12.93 -5.73
C ALA A 28 -3.08 -12.89 -4.72
N TYR A 29 -2.86 -12.16 -3.64
CA TYR A 29 -3.85 -11.87 -2.60
C TYR A 29 -4.08 -10.37 -2.52
N LEU A 30 -5.32 -9.96 -2.37
CA LEU A 30 -5.69 -8.56 -2.14
C LEU A 30 -6.82 -8.50 -1.12
N SER A 31 -6.73 -7.63 -0.13
CA SER A 31 -7.82 -7.35 0.80
C SER A 31 -7.86 -5.91 1.24
N VAL A 32 -9.07 -5.45 1.59
CA VAL A 32 -9.33 -4.15 2.21
C VAL A 32 -10.19 -4.40 3.44
N ALA A 33 -9.80 -3.82 4.57
CA ALA A 33 -10.52 -3.94 5.82
C ALA A 33 -10.61 -2.60 6.54
N PHE A 34 -11.68 -2.43 7.32
CA PHE A 34 -11.94 -1.27 8.15
C PHE A 34 -12.25 -1.72 9.56
N GLY A 35 -11.96 -0.89 10.53
CA GLY A 35 -12.18 -1.25 11.91
C GLY A 35 -12.03 -0.12 12.88
N ASN A 36 -11.75 -0.51 14.09
CA ASN A 36 -11.48 0.41 15.18
C ASN A 36 -10.33 -0.10 16.03
N GLY A 37 -9.59 0.81 16.61
CA GLY A 37 -8.41 0.49 17.39
C GLY A 37 -8.28 1.29 18.66
N ARG A 38 -7.34 0.87 19.49
CA ARG A 38 -6.96 1.53 20.72
C ARG A 38 -5.44 1.68 20.77
N ILE A 39 -4.98 2.73 21.41
CA ILE A 39 -3.57 3.00 21.64
C ILE A 39 -3.23 2.91 23.11
N TYR A 40 -2.02 2.48 23.41
CA TYR A 40 -1.43 2.48 24.73
C TYR A 40 -0.09 3.22 24.70
N GLY A 41 0.11 4.13 25.63
CA GLY A 41 1.35 4.91 25.76
C GLY A 41 1.20 6.36 25.33
N GLY A 42 2.29 7.11 25.36
CA GLY A 42 2.31 8.56 25.25
C GLY A 42 2.12 9.23 26.61
N ASN A 43 1.58 10.44 26.61
CA ASN A 43 1.35 11.21 27.86
C ASN A 43 0.14 10.73 28.68
N ALA A 44 -0.57 9.71 28.22
CA ALA A 44 -1.71 9.14 28.92
C ALA A 44 -1.38 7.75 29.47
N SER A 45 -1.68 7.53 30.72
CA SER A 45 -1.63 6.19 31.33
C SER A 45 -2.82 5.36 30.84
N GLY A 46 -2.55 4.19 30.27
CA GLY A 46 -3.56 3.21 29.91
C GLY A 46 -3.97 3.25 28.43
N TYR A 47 -4.92 2.39 28.08
CA TYR A 47 -5.48 2.27 26.74
C TYR A 47 -6.53 3.35 26.46
N ARG A 48 -6.49 3.90 25.24
CA ARG A 48 -7.49 4.84 24.73
C ARG A 48 -8.00 4.37 23.37
N TRP A 49 -9.29 4.55 23.14
CA TRP A 49 -9.83 4.36 21.81
C TRP A 49 -9.33 5.43 20.86
N MET A 50 -8.92 5.01 19.66
CA MET A 50 -8.52 5.94 18.62
C MET A 50 -9.77 6.63 18.05
N ARG A 51 -9.64 7.92 17.79
CA ARG A 51 -10.60 8.66 16.98
C ARG A 51 -10.35 8.32 15.52
N GLY A 52 -11.40 8.35 14.71
CA GLY A 52 -11.31 8.00 13.30
C GLY A 52 -11.33 6.49 13.08
N ARG A 53 -11.30 6.12 11.83
CA ARG A 53 -11.40 4.72 11.40
C ARG A 53 -10.02 4.16 11.13
N THR A 54 -9.75 3.01 11.70
CA THR A 54 -8.64 2.17 11.29
C THR A 54 -8.97 1.54 9.93
N PHE A 55 -8.02 1.50 9.02
CA PHE A 55 -8.17 0.76 7.78
C PHE A 55 -6.88 0.04 7.39
N GLU A 56 -7.02 -1.01 6.62
CA GLU A 56 -5.93 -1.84 6.14
C GLU A 56 -6.13 -2.19 4.68
N VAL A 57 -5.07 -2.09 3.90
CA VAL A 57 -4.99 -2.66 2.55
C VAL A 57 -3.82 -3.63 2.53
N ARG A 58 -4.08 -4.86 2.11
CA ARG A 58 -3.05 -5.91 1.95
C ARG A 58 -2.99 -6.34 0.50
N ALA A 59 -1.79 -6.44 -0.01
CA ALA A 59 -1.50 -7.05 -1.29
C ALA A 59 -0.35 -8.04 -1.10
N GLY A 60 -0.54 -9.29 -1.48
CA GLY A 60 0.44 -10.32 -1.20
C GLY A 60 0.45 -11.45 -2.21
N ARG A 61 1.32 -12.40 -1.95
CA ARG A 61 1.44 -13.63 -2.71
C ARG A 61 1.65 -14.82 -1.80
N GLN A 62 0.90 -15.86 -2.07
CA GLN A 62 1.00 -17.13 -1.38
C GLN A 62 2.09 -18.01 -1.99
N GLN A 63 2.78 -18.76 -1.14
CA GLN A 63 3.89 -19.64 -1.48
C GLN A 63 3.79 -20.91 -0.63
N ASP A 64 4.14 -22.07 -1.21
CA ASP A 64 4.14 -23.34 -0.48
C ASP A 64 5.49 -23.67 0.16
N GLU A 65 6.53 -22.95 -0.24
CA GLU A 65 7.88 -23.16 0.23
C GLU A 65 8.41 -21.90 0.90
N VAL A 66 9.15 -22.08 1.98
CA VAL A 66 9.89 -21.04 2.66
C VAL A 66 11.36 -21.41 2.64
N PHE A 67 12.19 -20.56 2.03
CA PHE A 67 13.64 -20.80 1.88
C PHE A 67 13.97 -22.17 1.27
N GLY A 68 13.12 -22.67 0.33
CA GLY A 68 13.28 -23.98 -0.30
C GLY A 68 12.81 -25.17 0.54
N LEU A 69 12.15 -24.91 1.69
CA LEU A 69 11.57 -25.94 2.53
C LEU A 69 10.06 -26.00 2.31
N ALA A 70 9.54 -27.19 1.99
CA ALA A 70 8.11 -27.44 1.88
C ALA A 70 7.43 -27.29 3.24
N LEU A 71 6.27 -26.65 3.26
CA LEU A 71 5.47 -26.49 4.46
C LEU A 71 4.64 -27.75 4.75
N PRO A 72 4.27 -28.01 6.02
CA PRO A 72 3.37 -29.09 6.36
C PRO A 72 2.03 -28.99 5.61
N SER A 73 1.38 -30.12 5.37
CA SER A 73 0.09 -30.18 4.71
C SER A 73 -0.95 -29.25 5.34
N GLY A 74 -1.65 -28.48 4.51
CA GLY A 74 -2.63 -27.48 4.95
C GLY A 74 -2.05 -26.15 5.38
N TRP A 75 -0.72 -26.01 5.39
CA TRP A 75 -0.04 -24.75 5.65
C TRP A 75 0.57 -24.18 4.37
N THR A 76 0.45 -22.89 4.24
CA THR A 76 1.13 -22.11 3.20
C THR A 76 1.71 -20.86 3.84
N MET A 77 2.65 -20.20 3.17
CA MET A 77 3.13 -18.90 3.58
C MET A 77 2.65 -17.84 2.62
N ARG A 78 2.29 -16.67 3.14
CA ARG A 78 2.02 -15.50 2.32
C ARG A 78 2.92 -14.36 2.74
N VAL A 79 3.46 -13.65 1.76
CA VAL A 79 4.17 -12.38 1.99
C VAL A 79 3.23 -11.27 1.55
N ASP A 80 2.84 -10.42 2.51
CA ASP A 80 1.96 -9.28 2.27
C ASP A 80 2.72 -7.97 2.39
N PHE A 81 2.50 -7.10 1.44
CA PHE A 81 2.69 -5.67 1.64
C PHE A 81 1.40 -5.10 2.25
N VAL A 82 1.54 -4.34 3.32
CA VAL A 82 0.41 -3.82 4.09
C VAL A 82 0.51 -2.30 4.20
N HIS A 83 -0.51 -1.58 3.74
CA HIS A 83 -0.73 -0.20 4.17
C HIS A 83 -1.74 -0.23 5.31
N TYR A 84 -1.33 0.25 6.47
CA TYR A 84 -2.11 0.19 7.69
C TYR A 84 -2.24 1.57 8.32
N ASN A 85 -3.46 2.10 8.37
CA ASN A 85 -3.81 3.28 9.12
C ASN A 85 -4.32 2.85 10.49
N GLU A 86 -3.57 3.16 11.54
CA GLU A 86 -3.89 2.77 12.92
C GLU A 86 -5.05 3.59 13.51
N GLY A 87 -5.37 4.75 12.90
CA GLY A 87 -6.36 5.69 13.40
C GLY A 87 -5.73 7.01 13.86
N HIS A 88 -6.55 7.84 14.50
CA HIS A 88 -6.15 9.17 14.97
C HIS A 88 -6.28 9.25 16.50
N PRO A 89 -5.22 8.98 17.27
CA PRO A 89 -5.23 9.25 18.70
C PRO A 89 -4.99 10.75 18.92
N ASP A 90 -5.96 11.45 19.49
CA ASP A 90 -5.92 12.90 19.74
C ASP A 90 -5.51 13.69 18.47
N ASN A 91 -4.51 14.52 18.50
CA ASN A 91 -4.02 15.32 17.36
C ASN A 91 -2.88 14.61 16.58
N ASN A 92 -2.92 13.28 16.51
CA ASN A 92 -1.87 12.49 15.88
C ASN A 92 -2.47 11.66 14.75
N HIS A 93 -1.87 11.76 13.58
CA HIS A 93 -2.15 10.88 12.44
C HIS A 93 -1.15 9.73 12.43
N ARG A 94 -1.66 8.49 12.50
CA ARG A 94 -0.82 7.30 12.53
C ARG A 94 -1.16 6.39 11.39
N ASP A 95 -0.26 6.30 10.47
CA ASP A 95 -0.32 5.34 9.38
C ASP A 95 1.08 4.76 9.10
N GLY A 96 1.15 3.74 8.28
CA GLY A 96 2.43 3.16 7.93
C GLY A 96 2.32 2.02 6.94
N PHE A 97 3.48 1.44 6.66
CA PHE A 97 3.63 0.32 5.74
C PHE A 97 4.38 -0.82 6.41
N ALA A 98 3.94 -2.04 6.13
CA ALA A 98 4.63 -3.24 6.58
C ALA A 98 4.91 -4.18 5.41
N LEU A 99 5.97 -4.96 5.56
CA LEU A 99 6.17 -6.20 4.83
C LEU A 99 6.00 -7.34 5.84
N GLN A 100 4.94 -8.13 5.69
CA GLN A 100 4.62 -9.20 6.62
C GLN A 100 4.78 -10.58 6.00
N TRP A 101 5.31 -11.51 6.79
CA TRP A 101 5.24 -12.93 6.54
C TRP A 101 4.09 -13.51 7.35
N LEU A 102 3.19 -14.23 6.67
CA LEU A 102 2.02 -14.83 7.30
C LEU A 102 2.05 -16.34 7.11
N ALA A 103 1.95 -17.07 8.20
CA ALA A 103 1.57 -18.48 8.17
C ALA A 103 0.05 -18.54 7.95
N VAL A 104 -0.36 -19.29 6.94
CA VAL A 104 -1.75 -19.44 6.54
C VAL A 104 -2.13 -20.92 6.64
N HIS A 105 -3.20 -21.22 7.38
CA HIS A 105 -3.68 -22.59 7.57
C HIS A 105 -5.14 -22.71 7.19
N ARG A 106 -5.45 -23.66 6.32
CA ARG A 106 -6.81 -23.96 5.88
C ARG A 106 -7.42 -25.05 6.77
N PHE A 107 -8.33 -24.66 7.66
CA PHE A 107 -9.03 -25.58 8.56
C PHE A 107 -10.12 -26.38 7.84
N SER A 108 -10.76 -25.76 6.86
CA SER A 108 -11.83 -26.36 6.07
C SER A 108 -11.97 -25.64 4.71
N PRO A 109 -12.80 -26.10 3.78
CA PRO A 109 -13.08 -25.36 2.55
C PRO A 109 -13.59 -23.93 2.77
N MET A 110 -14.21 -23.66 3.91
CA MET A 110 -14.76 -22.33 4.24
C MET A 110 -13.86 -21.48 5.12
N TRP A 111 -13.04 -22.08 5.98
CA TRP A 111 -12.29 -21.36 7.01
C TRP A 111 -10.79 -21.45 6.84
N THR A 112 -10.14 -20.31 6.88
CA THR A 112 -8.68 -20.18 6.84
C THR A 112 -8.21 -19.22 7.91
N GLY A 113 -7.21 -19.64 8.70
CA GLY A 113 -6.55 -18.82 9.71
C GLY A 113 -5.24 -18.24 9.20
N GLU A 114 -4.87 -17.11 9.75
CA GLU A 114 -3.65 -16.38 9.40
C GLU A 114 -2.95 -15.87 10.66
N LEU A 115 -1.63 -16.06 10.72
CA LEU A 115 -0.78 -15.43 11.73
C LEU A 115 0.42 -14.79 11.03
N GLY A 116 0.68 -13.53 11.31
CA GLY A 116 1.71 -12.79 10.59
C GLY A 116 2.53 -11.86 11.47
N ALA A 117 3.77 -11.64 11.05
CA ALA A 117 4.69 -10.69 11.65
C ALA A 117 5.57 -10.05 10.58
N GLY A 118 5.97 -8.80 10.81
CA GLY A 118 6.91 -8.14 9.91
C GLY A 118 7.28 -6.73 10.34
N PRO A 119 8.37 -6.18 9.78
CA PRO A 119 8.77 -4.80 10.03
C PRO A 119 7.67 -3.83 9.57
N TYR A 120 7.44 -2.82 10.40
CA TYR A 120 6.45 -1.78 10.18
C TYR A 120 7.10 -0.41 10.25
N LEU A 121 7.08 0.33 9.17
CA LEU A 121 7.47 1.73 9.14
C LEU A 121 6.24 2.58 9.48
N SER A 122 6.15 3.01 10.73
CA SER A 122 5.14 3.95 11.19
C SER A 122 5.52 5.37 10.79
N MET A 123 4.61 6.07 10.13
CA MET A 123 4.77 7.45 9.68
C MET A 123 3.80 8.33 10.44
N ASN A 124 4.21 8.77 11.63
CA ASN A 124 3.36 9.54 12.51
C ASN A 124 3.60 11.03 12.35
N THR A 125 2.52 11.79 12.41
CA THR A 125 2.58 13.25 12.52
C THR A 125 1.76 13.68 13.71
N THR A 126 2.41 14.35 14.69
CA THR A 126 1.76 14.86 15.89
C THR A 126 1.69 16.37 15.81
N GLU A 127 0.53 16.95 16.06
CA GLU A 127 0.36 18.38 16.18
C GLU A 127 0.47 18.79 17.65
N ILE A 128 1.40 19.71 17.94
CA ILE A 128 1.64 20.25 19.28
C ILE A 128 1.29 21.73 19.26
N ALA A 129 0.43 22.17 20.19
CA ALA A 129 0.15 23.57 20.41
C ALA A 129 1.36 24.24 21.06
N THR A 130 1.83 25.35 20.47
CA THR A 130 2.88 26.20 20.99
C THR A 130 2.35 27.61 21.21
N PRO A 131 3.02 28.50 21.98
CA PRO A 131 2.59 29.85 22.18
C PRO A 131 2.47 30.69 20.89
N THR A 132 3.17 30.25 19.82
CA THR A 132 3.20 30.91 18.51
C THR A 132 2.31 30.24 17.46
N GLY A 133 1.52 29.22 17.84
CA GLY A 133 0.66 28.44 16.96
C GLY A 133 0.93 26.95 17.06
N ASN A 134 0.28 26.17 16.21
CA ASN A 134 0.47 24.73 16.19
C ASN A 134 1.73 24.34 15.41
N THR A 135 2.55 23.49 16.00
CA THR A 135 3.72 22.89 15.36
C THR A 135 3.48 21.40 15.14
N GLN A 136 3.79 20.91 13.96
CA GLN A 136 3.75 19.48 13.66
C GLN A 136 5.12 18.86 13.87
N ILE A 137 5.13 17.71 14.52
CA ILE A 137 6.32 16.87 14.73
C ILE A 137 6.15 15.60 13.92
N ASP A 138 7.11 15.31 13.06
CA ASP A 138 7.25 14.03 12.38
C ASP A 138 7.90 13.03 13.36
N ASP A 139 7.18 11.96 13.68
CA ASP A 139 7.62 10.88 14.57
C ASP A 139 7.58 9.54 13.83
N ALA A 140 8.22 9.49 12.66
CA ALA A 140 8.35 8.25 11.91
C ALA A 140 9.30 7.28 12.61
N ARG A 141 8.86 6.03 12.82
CA ARG A 141 9.62 5.00 13.54
C ARG A 141 9.48 3.63 12.89
N LEU A 142 10.51 2.82 13.06
CA LEU A 142 10.45 1.42 12.73
C LEU A 142 9.93 0.61 13.94
N GLY A 143 8.95 -0.24 13.69
CA GLY A 143 8.36 -1.15 14.65
C GLY A 143 8.07 -2.50 14.02
N VAL A 144 7.21 -3.26 14.66
CA VAL A 144 6.73 -4.56 14.19
C VAL A 144 5.20 -4.52 14.13
N LEU A 145 4.64 -4.99 13.02
CA LEU A 145 3.22 -5.28 12.88
C LEU A 145 3.02 -6.78 13.06
N LEU A 146 2.27 -7.16 14.10
CA LEU A 146 1.77 -8.51 14.30
C LEU A 146 0.31 -8.56 13.87
N SER A 147 -0.08 -9.63 13.19
CA SER A 147 -1.45 -9.80 12.72
C SER A 147 -1.95 -11.22 12.96
N ALA A 148 -3.21 -11.33 13.35
CA ALA A 148 -3.96 -12.57 13.34
C ALA A 148 -5.23 -12.34 12.48
N GLY A 149 -5.65 -13.34 11.71
CA GLY A 149 -6.81 -13.23 10.87
C GLY A 149 -7.58 -14.52 10.72
N LEU A 150 -8.88 -14.38 10.50
CA LEU A 150 -9.77 -15.47 10.13
C LEU A 150 -10.50 -15.09 8.86
N ARG A 151 -10.40 -15.93 7.84
CA ARG A 151 -11.10 -15.76 6.55
C ARG A 151 -12.24 -16.75 6.44
N LEU A 152 -13.39 -16.26 6.02
CA LEU A 152 -14.57 -17.03 5.67
C LEU A 152 -14.80 -16.92 4.17
N ALA A 153 -14.66 -18.01 3.45
CA ALA A 153 -15.01 -18.06 2.02
C ALA A 153 -16.49 -17.74 1.83
N VAL A 154 -16.81 -16.91 0.85
CA VAL A 154 -18.19 -16.54 0.54
C VAL A 154 -18.60 -17.10 -0.82
N PRO A 155 -19.89 -17.46 -1.00
CA PRO A 155 -20.41 -17.84 -2.31
C PRO A 155 -20.19 -16.69 -3.32
N GLY A 156 -19.82 -17.04 -4.54
CA GLY A 156 -19.59 -16.06 -5.60
C GLY A 156 -18.29 -16.30 -6.34
N PRO A 157 -17.62 -15.24 -6.82
CA PRO A 157 -16.37 -15.39 -7.54
C PRO A 157 -15.34 -16.15 -6.71
N SER A 158 -14.69 -17.16 -7.30
CA SER A 158 -13.74 -18.03 -6.60
C SER A 158 -12.67 -17.22 -5.86
N GLY A 159 -12.32 -17.67 -4.65
CA GLY A 159 -11.30 -17.03 -3.82
C GLY A 159 -11.75 -15.79 -3.05
N THR A 160 -13.01 -15.35 -3.19
CA THR A 160 -13.54 -14.22 -2.40
C THR A 160 -13.86 -14.66 -0.97
N HIS A 161 -13.53 -13.82 0.00
CA HIS A 161 -13.74 -14.11 1.42
C HIS A 161 -14.00 -12.84 2.23
N VAL A 162 -14.69 -13.00 3.34
CA VAL A 162 -14.72 -12.02 4.43
C VAL A 162 -13.55 -12.29 5.36
N ARG A 163 -12.85 -11.26 5.81
CA ARG A 163 -11.72 -11.36 6.73
C ARG A 163 -11.98 -10.59 8.00
N LEU A 164 -11.94 -11.26 9.13
CA LEU A 164 -11.80 -10.64 10.46
C LEU A 164 -10.33 -10.65 10.82
N GLY A 165 -9.76 -9.49 11.10
CA GLY A 165 -8.35 -9.32 11.42
C GLY A 165 -8.14 -8.63 12.78
N TYR A 166 -7.10 -9.03 13.47
CA TYR A 166 -6.54 -8.33 14.61
C TYR A 166 -5.11 -7.88 14.25
N ASN A 167 -4.80 -6.63 14.50
CA ASN A 167 -3.48 -6.04 14.29
C ASN A 167 -2.93 -5.50 15.61
N HIS A 168 -1.66 -5.77 15.86
CA HIS A 168 -0.92 -5.22 16.98
C HIS A 168 0.36 -4.55 16.46
N VAL A 169 0.50 -3.26 16.71
CA VAL A 169 1.74 -2.52 16.41
C VAL A 169 2.57 -2.43 17.68
N ALA A 170 3.76 -3.02 17.63
CA ALA A 170 4.75 -2.93 18.70
C ALA A 170 5.87 -1.97 18.28
N MET A 171 6.01 -0.87 19.02
CA MET A 171 7.07 0.11 18.84
C MET A 171 8.01 0.07 20.04
N HIS A 172 9.30 0.24 19.79
CA HIS A 172 10.34 0.08 20.82
C HIS A 172 10.17 1.04 22.02
N THR A 173 9.52 2.18 21.85
CA THR A 173 9.68 3.23 22.85
C THR A 173 8.43 3.64 23.60
N VAL A 174 7.25 3.76 23.02
CA VAL A 174 6.16 4.41 23.80
C VAL A 174 4.75 4.07 23.30
N HIS A 175 4.59 3.69 22.05
CA HIS A 175 3.27 3.53 21.47
C HIS A 175 3.05 2.09 21.04
N ARG A 176 2.01 1.50 21.58
CA ARG A 176 1.46 0.23 21.10
C ARG A 176 0.04 0.50 20.64
N SER A 177 -0.38 -0.15 19.61
CA SER A 177 -1.78 -0.07 19.18
C SER A 177 -2.32 -1.45 18.87
N ASP A 178 -3.61 -1.62 19.13
CA ASP A 178 -4.38 -2.81 18.83
C ASP A 178 -5.58 -2.40 18.00
N ALA A 179 -5.95 -3.18 17.00
CA ALA A 179 -7.17 -2.96 16.27
C ALA A 179 -7.84 -4.25 15.83
N LEU A 180 -9.17 -4.22 15.78
CA LEU A 180 -9.98 -5.20 15.09
C LEU A 180 -10.46 -4.60 13.79
N VAL A 181 -10.29 -5.33 12.70
CA VAL A 181 -10.67 -4.93 11.35
C VAL A 181 -11.53 -6.01 10.70
N LEU A 182 -12.56 -5.60 9.99
CA LEU A 182 -13.41 -6.46 9.19
C LEU A 182 -13.34 -6.00 7.72
N GLY A 183 -13.16 -6.94 6.82
CA GLY A 183 -12.98 -6.60 5.43
C GLY A 183 -13.36 -7.70 4.47
N ILE A 184 -13.11 -7.41 3.22
CA ILE A 184 -13.28 -8.34 2.10
C ILE A 184 -11.93 -8.50 1.39
N GLY A 185 -11.67 -9.70 0.95
CA GLY A 185 -10.47 -9.99 0.18
C GLY A 185 -10.74 -11.02 -0.91
N ARG A 186 -9.75 -11.16 -1.77
CA ARG A 186 -9.75 -12.17 -2.81
C ARG A 186 -8.37 -12.80 -2.94
N GLN A 187 -8.36 -14.13 -2.96
CA GLN A 187 -7.24 -14.93 -3.42
C GLN A 187 -7.44 -15.18 -4.91
N PHE A 188 -6.50 -14.77 -5.72
CA PHE A 188 -6.52 -15.04 -7.15
C PHE A 188 -5.77 -16.35 -7.36
N GLY A 189 -6.24 -17.17 -8.29
CA GLY A 189 -5.51 -18.38 -8.69
C GLY A 189 -4.14 -18.03 -9.31
N ALA A 190 -3.29 -19.03 -9.46
CA ALA A 190 -2.04 -18.88 -10.19
C ALA A 190 -2.36 -18.56 -11.65
N ALA A 191 -2.51 -17.28 -11.95
CA ALA A 191 -2.62 -16.84 -13.34
C ALA A 191 -1.21 -16.79 -13.91
N GLU A 192 -0.95 -17.59 -14.94
CA GLU A 192 0.16 -17.29 -15.82
C GLU A 192 -0.14 -15.92 -16.47
N PRO A 193 0.71 -14.93 -16.26
CA PRO A 193 0.49 -13.64 -16.88
C PRO A 193 0.53 -13.83 -18.40
N ALA A 194 -0.42 -13.25 -19.10
CA ALA A 194 -0.28 -13.15 -20.54
C ALA A 194 1.10 -12.55 -20.88
N PRO A 195 1.77 -13.02 -21.91
CA PRO A 195 3.11 -12.53 -22.30
C PRO A 195 3.20 -11.01 -22.36
N ASP A 196 2.07 -10.34 -22.62
CA ASP A 196 1.95 -8.88 -22.70
C ASP A 196 1.89 -8.16 -21.34
N VAL A 197 1.70 -8.88 -20.23
CA VAL A 197 1.56 -8.31 -18.88
C VAL A 197 2.88 -8.37 -18.12
N VAL A 198 3.76 -9.31 -18.45
CA VAL A 198 5.10 -9.36 -17.89
C VAL A 198 5.98 -8.38 -18.65
N PRO A 199 6.65 -7.50 -17.96
CA PRO A 199 7.66 -6.63 -18.57
C PRO A 199 8.79 -7.46 -19.18
N ASP A 200 9.11 -7.19 -20.42
CA ASP A 200 10.01 -7.98 -21.27
C ASP A 200 11.40 -7.34 -21.45
N GLY A 201 11.84 -6.54 -20.48
CA GLY A 201 13.10 -5.80 -20.57
C GLY A 201 13.05 -4.54 -21.46
N ARG A 202 11.91 -4.25 -22.10
CA ARG A 202 11.74 -3.08 -22.95
C ARG A 202 11.45 -1.82 -22.14
N LEU A 203 11.73 -0.69 -22.77
CA LEU A 203 11.45 0.61 -22.17
C LEU A 203 9.95 0.93 -22.22
N TRP A 204 9.41 1.30 -21.09
CA TRP A 204 8.08 1.84 -20.95
C TRP A 204 8.17 3.31 -20.58
N LEU A 205 7.49 4.17 -21.34
CA LEU A 205 7.38 5.59 -21.06
C LEU A 205 5.94 5.95 -20.80
N GLY A 206 5.69 6.86 -19.90
CA GLY A 206 4.34 7.31 -19.64
C GLY A 206 4.24 8.51 -18.74
N GLY A 207 2.99 8.82 -18.40
CA GLY A 207 2.69 9.90 -17.49
C GLY A 207 1.37 9.68 -16.79
N THR A 208 1.30 10.28 -15.61
CA THR A 208 0.10 10.31 -14.78
C THR A 208 -0.24 11.73 -14.37
N PHE A 209 -1.51 11.98 -14.17
CA PHE A 209 -2.04 13.25 -13.68
C PHE A 209 -3.13 12.98 -12.65
N GLY A 210 -3.24 13.88 -11.67
CA GLY A 210 -4.24 13.77 -10.63
C GLY A 210 -4.09 14.82 -9.54
N THR A 211 -4.35 14.42 -8.31
CA THR A 211 -4.31 15.29 -7.15
C THR A 211 -3.23 14.90 -6.17
N SER A 212 -2.70 15.89 -5.48
CA SER A 212 -1.83 15.69 -4.33
C SER A 212 -2.46 16.29 -3.08
N ILE A 213 -2.18 15.69 -1.93
CA ILE A 213 -2.72 16.08 -0.64
C ILE A 213 -1.55 16.18 0.34
N THR A 214 -1.35 17.32 0.97
CA THR A 214 -0.37 17.49 2.05
C THR A 214 -0.99 17.02 3.36
N ASN A 215 -0.34 16.08 4.03
CA ASN A 215 -0.80 15.54 5.32
C ASN A 215 -0.48 16.53 6.46
N MET A 216 -1.43 17.39 6.75
CA MET A 216 -1.35 18.37 7.85
C MET A 216 -2.75 18.77 8.29
N ALA A 217 -2.83 19.48 9.41
CA ALA A 217 -4.08 20.09 9.89
C ALA A 217 -4.70 20.96 8.79
N GLY A 218 -5.90 20.61 8.36
CA GLY A 218 -6.53 21.16 7.16
C GLY A 218 -5.93 20.50 5.90
N THR A 219 -6.79 19.91 5.09
CA THR A 219 -6.38 19.24 3.84
C THR A 219 -6.02 20.30 2.81
N HIS A 220 -4.76 20.35 2.41
CA HIS A 220 -4.29 21.20 1.32
C HIS A 220 -4.04 20.34 0.08
N GLY A 221 -4.88 20.54 -0.93
CA GLY A 221 -4.81 19.80 -2.19
C GLY A 221 -4.20 20.64 -3.31
N ALA A 222 -3.56 19.98 -4.28
CA ALA A 222 -3.08 20.59 -5.51
C ALA A 222 -3.19 19.60 -6.67
N HIS A 223 -3.01 20.09 -7.91
CA HIS A 223 -2.85 19.22 -9.07
C HIS A 223 -1.42 18.71 -9.14
N ALA A 224 -1.26 17.43 -9.44
CA ALA A 224 0.05 16.79 -9.54
C ALA A 224 0.20 16.00 -10.83
N GLY A 225 1.43 15.92 -11.33
CA GLY A 225 1.77 15.18 -12.54
C GLY A 225 3.06 14.40 -12.36
N VAL A 226 3.18 13.29 -13.06
CA VAL A 226 4.41 12.48 -13.13
C VAL A 226 4.67 12.08 -14.57
N LEU A 227 5.91 12.24 -15.00
CA LEU A 227 6.45 11.59 -16.17
C LEU A 227 7.35 10.44 -15.70
N GLU A 228 7.26 9.29 -16.35
CA GLU A 228 8.02 8.13 -15.90
C GLU A 228 8.58 7.32 -17.06
N ALA A 229 9.75 6.74 -16.80
CA ALA A 229 10.41 5.76 -17.64
C ALA A 229 10.71 4.52 -16.80
N ARG A 230 10.36 3.33 -17.30
CA ARG A 230 10.57 2.07 -16.60
C ARG A 230 11.13 1.00 -17.51
N GLN A 231 11.97 0.16 -16.93
CA GLN A 231 12.46 -1.05 -17.57
C GLN A 231 12.40 -2.18 -16.57
N TYR A 232 11.85 -3.31 -16.99
CA TYR A 232 11.66 -4.47 -16.12
C TYR A 232 12.42 -5.69 -16.64
N ALA A 233 12.90 -6.48 -15.71
CA ALA A 233 13.37 -7.84 -15.93
C ALA A 233 12.54 -8.77 -15.04
N GLU A 234 11.75 -9.65 -15.65
CA GLU A 234 10.81 -10.51 -14.94
C GLU A 234 9.83 -9.69 -14.07
N ARG A 235 9.89 -9.87 -12.74
CA ARG A 235 9.02 -9.16 -11.77
C ARG A 235 9.69 -7.96 -11.15
N TRP A 236 10.96 -7.73 -11.42
CA TRP A 236 11.70 -6.60 -10.89
C TRP A 236 11.98 -5.58 -11.98
N GLY A 237 12.09 -4.34 -11.59
CA GLY A 237 12.39 -3.29 -12.53
C GLY A 237 13.01 -2.07 -11.88
N ILE A 238 13.55 -1.22 -12.73
CA ILE A 238 14.06 0.10 -12.36
C ILE A 238 13.20 1.14 -13.06
N GLY A 239 12.83 2.19 -12.34
CA GLY A 239 12.06 3.29 -12.88
C GLY A 239 12.67 4.64 -12.51
N TYR A 240 12.52 5.58 -13.42
CA TYR A 240 12.85 6.98 -13.20
C TYR A 240 11.59 7.81 -13.35
N LYS A 241 11.40 8.75 -12.45
CA LYS A 241 10.24 9.65 -12.46
C LYS A 241 10.68 11.10 -12.34
N PHE A 242 10.03 11.96 -13.11
CA PHE A 242 9.98 13.38 -12.82
C PHE A 242 8.61 13.68 -12.22
N LEU A 243 8.60 14.19 -10.99
CA LEU A 243 7.39 14.52 -10.25
C LEU A 243 7.19 16.03 -10.19
N PHE A 244 5.96 16.42 -10.41
CA PHE A 244 5.44 17.76 -10.16
C PHE A 244 4.30 17.62 -9.15
N GLU A 245 4.53 18.07 -7.90
CA GLU A 245 3.58 17.86 -6.80
C GLU A 245 2.49 18.92 -6.73
N GLY A 246 2.68 20.04 -7.44
CA GLY A 246 1.81 21.21 -7.40
C GLY A 246 1.95 22.06 -6.13
N ASP A 247 1.37 23.23 -6.18
CA ASP A 247 1.39 24.21 -5.08
C ASP A 247 0.16 24.03 -4.20
N ASP A 248 0.35 23.70 -2.92
CA ASP A 248 -0.72 23.59 -1.93
C ASP A 248 -1.12 24.94 -1.31
N GLY A 249 -0.50 26.02 -1.74
CA GLY A 249 -0.74 27.37 -1.22
C GLY A 249 -0.08 27.66 0.13
N ALA A 250 0.46 26.66 0.83
CA ALA A 250 0.95 26.78 2.19
C ALA A 250 2.42 26.37 2.36
N ARG A 251 2.75 25.12 2.12
CA ARG A 251 4.06 24.52 2.48
C ARG A 251 4.79 23.85 1.33
N VAL A 252 4.07 23.34 0.35
CA VAL A 252 4.64 22.49 -0.70
C VAL A 252 4.31 23.03 -2.09
N ASP A 253 5.36 23.39 -2.82
CA ASP A 253 5.39 23.56 -4.27
C ASP A 253 6.69 22.90 -4.74
N ARG A 254 6.64 21.56 -4.87
CA ARG A 254 7.84 20.74 -4.99
C ARG A 254 7.88 20.02 -6.33
N ARG A 255 9.08 19.92 -6.90
CA ARG A 255 9.34 19.17 -8.11
C ARG A 255 10.73 18.55 -8.08
N GLY A 256 10.89 17.40 -8.70
CA GLY A 256 12.17 16.72 -8.68
C GLY A 256 12.20 15.38 -9.40
N LEU A 257 13.29 14.66 -9.22
CA LEU A 257 13.58 13.39 -9.85
C LEU A 257 13.64 12.27 -8.82
N ALA A 258 13.09 11.13 -9.17
CA ALA A 258 13.16 9.92 -8.37
C ALA A 258 13.73 8.76 -9.19
N GLY A 259 14.50 7.89 -8.51
CA GLY A 259 14.84 6.57 -9.00
C GLY A 259 14.20 5.53 -8.09
N GLN A 260 13.54 4.51 -8.65
CA GLN A 260 12.83 3.51 -7.87
C GLN A 260 13.15 2.09 -8.33
N LEU A 261 13.28 1.20 -7.35
CA LEU A 261 13.18 -0.24 -7.57
C LEU A 261 11.70 -0.62 -7.53
N TRP A 262 11.25 -1.42 -8.50
CA TRP A 262 9.87 -1.86 -8.66
C TRP A 262 9.76 -3.37 -8.55
N TYR A 263 8.67 -3.82 -7.93
CA TYR A 263 8.21 -5.19 -7.97
C TYR A 263 6.82 -5.24 -8.60
N VAL A 264 6.60 -6.14 -9.56
CA VAL A 264 5.34 -6.32 -10.28
C VAL A 264 4.75 -7.68 -9.96
N GLN A 265 3.53 -7.69 -9.45
CA GLN A 265 2.75 -8.87 -9.20
C GLN A 265 1.58 -8.95 -10.19
N PRO A 266 1.60 -9.89 -11.14
CA PRO A 266 0.43 -10.20 -11.93
C PRO A 266 -0.72 -10.67 -11.04
N VAL A 267 -1.93 -10.17 -11.30
CA VAL A 267 -3.16 -10.50 -10.57
C VAL A 267 -4.12 -11.27 -11.47
N THR A 268 -4.22 -10.84 -12.72
CA THR A 268 -4.95 -11.53 -13.80
C THR A 268 -4.13 -11.44 -15.10
N PRO A 269 -4.51 -12.14 -16.17
CA PRO A 269 -3.81 -12.00 -17.45
C PRO A 269 -3.70 -10.56 -17.97
N ARG A 270 -4.57 -9.63 -17.55
CA ARG A 270 -4.55 -8.24 -18.00
C ARG A 270 -4.33 -7.21 -16.89
N LEU A 271 -4.29 -7.65 -15.62
CA LEU A 271 -4.14 -6.76 -14.47
C LEU A 271 -2.89 -7.13 -13.69
N SER A 272 -2.05 -6.17 -13.39
CA SER A 272 -0.94 -6.30 -12.45
C SER A 272 -0.98 -5.22 -11.38
N MET A 273 -0.43 -5.54 -10.23
CA MET A 273 -0.15 -4.59 -9.15
C MET A 273 1.34 -4.43 -9.05
N SER A 274 1.81 -3.22 -8.79
CA SER A 274 3.23 -2.95 -8.62
C SER A 274 3.49 -2.05 -7.43
N ALA A 275 4.62 -2.28 -6.78
CA ALA A 275 5.13 -1.46 -5.70
C ALA A 275 6.53 -0.94 -6.07
N GLY A 276 6.77 0.33 -5.82
CA GLY A 276 8.04 0.99 -6.10
C GLY A 276 8.56 1.73 -4.87
N LEU A 277 9.86 1.66 -4.65
CA LEU A 277 10.53 2.33 -3.54
C LEU A 277 11.84 2.94 -4.02
N GLY A 278 12.14 4.17 -3.59
CA GLY A 278 13.44 4.76 -3.90
C GLY A 278 13.59 6.22 -3.49
N PRO A 279 14.80 6.77 -3.64
CA PRO A 279 15.08 8.16 -3.34
C PRO A 279 14.37 9.11 -4.31
N TYR A 280 13.95 10.24 -3.77
CA TYR A 280 13.37 11.36 -4.50
C TYR A 280 14.08 12.65 -4.12
N VAL A 281 14.82 13.21 -5.05
CA VAL A 281 15.54 14.48 -4.88
C VAL A 281 14.71 15.60 -5.49
N ALA A 282 14.30 16.55 -4.67
CA ALA A 282 13.36 17.59 -5.07
C ALA A 282 13.66 18.95 -4.46
N ALA A 283 13.37 19.99 -5.21
CA ALA A 283 13.39 21.38 -4.76
C ALA A 283 11.97 21.84 -4.40
N ASN A 284 11.83 22.48 -3.24
CA ASN A 284 10.58 23.05 -2.78
C ASN A 284 10.62 24.59 -2.85
N ARG A 285 9.78 25.18 -3.70
CA ARG A 285 9.73 26.65 -3.89
C ARG A 285 9.21 27.37 -2.64
N ARG A 286 8.31 26.74 -1.90
CA ARG A 286 7.79 27.29 -0.62
C ARG A 286 8.85 27.31 0.49
N ASP A 287 9.99 26.63 0.29
CA ASP A 287 11.12 26.56 1.22
C ASP A 287 12.39 27.17 0.57
N GLY A 288 12.26 28.27 -0.13
CA GLY A 288 13.36 28.98 -0.77
C GLY A 288 14.12 28.17 -1.83
N ASN A 289 13.44 27.32 -2.58
CA ASN A 289 14.01 26.37 -3.56
C ASN A 289 15.02 25.39 -2.95
N ARG A 290 14.92 25.11 -1.68
CA ARG A 290 15.81 24.17 -1.02
C ARG A 290 15.64 22.76 -1.59
N THR A 291 16.74 22.17 -2.01
CA THR A 291 16.76 20.78 -2.47
C THR A 291 16.91 19.83 -1.29
N ALA A 292 16.13 18.78 -1.26
CA ALA A 292 16.19 17.73 -0.24
C ALA A 292 16.00 16.35 -0.86
N THR A 293 16.59 15.35 -0.23
CA THR A 293 16.34 13.95 -0.55
C THR A 293 15.23 13.44 0.35
N ASN A 294 14.22 12.85 -0.26
CA ASN A 294 13.04 12.27 0.36
C ASN A 294 12.94 10.80 -0.05
N LEU A 295 12.01 10.06 0.53
CA LEU A 295 11.65 8.71 0.11
C LEU A 295 10.36 8.76 -0.71
N LEU A 296 10.36 8.11 -1.88
CA LEU A 296 9.17 7.91 -2.68
C LEU A 296 8.73 6.46 -2.57
N ILE A 297 7.50 6.26 -2.09
CA ILE A 297 6.82 4.97 -2.02
C ILE A 297 5.68 5.04 -3.03
N SER A 298 5.60 4.07 -3.94
CA SER A 298 4.60 4.05 -5.00
C SER A 298 3.85 2.73 -5.02
N PHE A 299 2.52 2.81 -5.23
CA PHE A 299 1.66 1.68 -5.52
C PHE A 299 0.92 1.95 -6.80
N GLN A 300 0.84 0.94 -7.65
CA GLN A 300 0.22 1.08 -8.94
C GLN A 300 -0.57 -0.16 -9.33
N ALA A 301 -1.78 0.06 -9.83
CA ALA A 301 -2.53 -0.93 -10.59
C ALA A 301 -2.36 -0.62 -12.08
N GLU A 302 -2.03 -1.64 -12.87
CA GLU A 302 -1.78 -1.54 -14.30
C GLU A 302 -2.72 -2.49 -15.04
N ARG A 303 -3.49 -1.97 -15.98
CA ARG A 303 -4.34 -2.77 -16.87
C ARG A 303 -3.83 -2.70 -18.29
N ALA A 304 -3.50 -3.85 -18.88
CA ALA A 304 -3.15 -3.94 -20.30
C ALA A 304 -4.37 -3.59 -21.16
N LEU A 305 -4.25 -2.52 -21.95
CA LEU A 305 -5.22 -2.12 -22.98
C LEU A 305 -4.85 -2.73 -24.31
N SER A 306 -3.57 -2.89 -24.57
CA SER A 306 -2.99 -3.55 -25.75
C SER A 306 -1.60 -4.07 -25.40
N ALA A 307 -0.96 -4.79 -26.32
CA ALA A 307 0.42 -5.25 -26.18
C ALA A 307 1.44 -4.11 -25.92
N ARG A 308 1.09 -2.87 -26.22
CA ARG A 308 1.99 -1.71 -26.11
C ARG A 308 1.48 -0.62 -25.18
N THR A 309 0.27 -0.73 -24.62
CA THR A 309 -0.34 0.36 -23.84
C THR A 309 -0.99 -0.20 -22.58
N ARG A 310 -0.74 0.45 -21.46
CA ARG A 310 -1.35 0.15 -20.16
C ARG A 310 -2.02 1.38 -19.60
N ALA A 311 -3.22 1.22 -19.08
CA ALA A 311 -3.82 2.20 -18.17
C ALA A 311 -3.27 1.97 -16.78
N ILE A 312 -3.00 3.05 -16.06
CA ILE A 312 -2.45 2.99 -14.70
C ILE A 312 -3.26 3.85 -13.74
N VAL A 313 -3.41 3.33 -12.54
CA VAL A 313 -3.85 4.08 -11.36
C VAL A 313 -2.71 4.04 -10.37
N ASN A 314 -2.26 5.20 -9.93
CA ASN A 314 -1.04 5.32 -9.14
C ASN A 314 -1.31 6.08 -7.83
N PHE A 315 -0.78 5.54 -6.74
CA PHE A 315 -0.63 6.22 -5.47
C PHE A 315 0.86 6.41 -5.19
N ASN A 316 1.28 7.63 -4.92
CA ASN A 316 2.64 7.94 -4.49
C ASN A 316 2.59 8.61 -3.13
N ARG A 317 3.37 8.10 -2.18
CA ARG A 317 3.65 8.73 -0.89
C ARG A 317 5.06 9.30 -0.91
N ILE A 318 5.18 10.59 -0.68
CA ILE A 318 6.46 11.25 -0.49
C ILE A 318 6.66 11.43 1.01
N LYS A 319 7.66 10.73 1.54
CA LYS A 319 8.07 10.82 2.93
C LYS A 319 9.28 11.75 3.06
N THR A 320 9.12 12.81 3.84
CA THR A 320 10.18 13.76 4.17
C THR A 320 10.77 13.43 5.54
N PHE A 321 12.10 13.37 5.66
CA PHE A 321 12.74 12.94 6.92
C PHE A 321 12.98 14.07 7.92
N ARG A 322 12.79 15.30 7.52
CA ARG A 322 13.13 16.46 8.35
C ARG A 322 12.02 17.53 8.45
N LYS A 323 10.91 17.34 7.75
CA LYS A 323 9.85 18.33 7.64
C LYS A 323 8.48 17.68 7.59
N THR A 324 7.50 18.31 8.16
CA THR A 324 6.09 17.90 8.17
C THR A 324 5.39 18.18 6.82
N ASN A 325 6.06 17.82 5.73
CA ASN A 325 5.60 18.09 4.37
C ASN A 325 5.38 16.80 3.58
N ASP A 326 5.01 15.72 4.27
CA ASP A 326 4.64 14.46 3.64
C ASP A 326 3.44 14.67 2.74
N ARG A 327 3.46 14.02 1.58
CA ARG A 327 2.45 14.24 0.57
C ARG A 327 2.01 12.96 -0.10
N ASP A 328 0.70 12.84 -0.31
CA ASP A 328 0.08 11.76 -1.04
C ASP A 328 -0.38 12.24 -2.41
N LEU A 329 -0.08 11.48 -3.46
CA LEU A 329 -0.51 11.76 -4.82
C LEU A 329 -1.39 10.61 -5.31
N PHE A 330 -2.59 10.95 -5.78
CA PHE A 330 -3.54 10.01 -6.41
C PHE A 330 -3.67 10.38 -7.87
N GLN A 331 -3.29 9.48 -8.75
CA GLN A 331 -3.12 9.79 -10.17
C GLN A 331 -3.60 8.65 -11.07
N ILE A 332 -4.04 9.02 -12.26
CA ILE A 332 -4.35 8.10 -13.36
C ILE A 332 -3.49 8.45 -14.57
N GLY A 333 -3.23 7.49 -15.42
CA GLY A 333 -2.41 7.74 -16.60
C GLY A 333 -2.24 6.55 -17.52
N LEU A 334 -1.25 6.66 -18.37
CA LEU A 334 -0.92 5.66 -19.37
C LEU A 334 0.59 5.38 -19.38
N LEU A 335 0.94 4.14 -19.66
CA LEU A 335 2.29 3.71 -20.04
C LEU A 335 2.26 3.14 -21.44
N ARG A 336 3.26 3.45 -22.25
CA ARG A 336 3.46 2.92 -23.59
C ARG A 336 4.84 2.29 -23.71
N ARG A 337 4.89 1.12 -24.34
CA ARG A 337 6.10 0.35 -24.62
C ARG A 337 6.73 0.80 -25.95
N PHE A 338 8.04 0.94 -25.95
CA PHE A 338 8.89 1.29 -27.09
C PHE A 338 9.89 0.20 -27.42
#